data_fed036b5c150ab04010b56fc24407a81
#
_entry.id   fed036b5c150ab04010b56fc24407a81
#
_cell.length_a   1.000
_cell.length_b   1.000
_cell.length_c   1.000
_cell.angle_alpha   90.00
_cell.angle_beta   90.00
_cell.angle_gamma   90.00
#
_symmetry.space_group_name_H-M   'P 1'
#
loop_
_entity.id
_entity.type
_entity.pdbx_description
1 polymer ?
#
loop_
_entity_poly.entity_id
_entity_poly.type
_entity_poly.pdbx_seq_one_letter_code
_entity_poly.pdbx_strand_id
1 'polypeptide(L)'
;MTDIRVTVWNEFRHENENEFIGGLYPEGIHGAIAAGLREHGFTSVGTATLDEPEHGLTDKVLAQTDVLVWWGHKAHEAVNDEVVQKVHNRVLEGMGLIVLHSGHFSKIFRKLMGTSCSLRWREADEKERVWVVKPSHPIAQGLPPFFENDECEMYGELFDIPTPDDLVFISWFEGGNVFRSGCTFHRGNGKIFYFRPGHETYPMYHKPIIRQVIANAARWA
;
A
#
# COMPACT_ATOMS: atom_id res chain seq x y z
N MET A 1 -9.53 -22.10 -8.54
CA MET A 1 -9.23 -20.64 -8.48
C MET A 1 -7.87 -20.47 -9.12
N THR A 2 -7.73 -19.58 -10.09
CA THR A 2 -6.43 -19.19 -10.65
C THR A 2 -5.59 -18.58 -9.53
N ASP A 3 -4.33 -18.98 -9.42
CA ASP A 3 -3.39 -18.40 -8.46
C ASP A 3 -3.11 -16.94 -8.85
N ILE A 4 -3.38 -16.00 -7.94
CA ILE A 4 -3.16 -14.56 -8.16
C ILE A 4 -1.66 -14.30 -8.03
N ARG A 5 -1.05 -13.76 -9.07
CA ARG A 5 0.37 -13.41 -9.12
C ARG A 5 0.55 -12.00 -8.56
N VAL A 6 1.22 -11.89 -7.42
CA VAL A 6 1.45 -10.61 -6.74
C VAL A 6 2.92 -10.21 -6.86
N THR A 7 3.19 -8.96 -7.22
CA THR A 7 4.51 -8.35 -7.11
C THR A 7 4.47 -7.29 -6.02
N VAL A 8 5.38 -7.35 -5.07
CA VAL A 8 5.52 -6.34 -4.01
C VAL A 8 6.73 -5.46 -4.33
N TRP A 9 6.47 -4.20 -4.64
CA TRP A 9 7.49 -3.20 -4.93
C TRP A 9 7.77 -2.32 -3.72
N ASN A 10 9.06 -2.06 -3.48
CA ASN A 10 9.55 -1.18 -2.41
C ASN A 10 10.71 -0.32 -2.91
N GLU A 11 10.76 0.95 -2.55
CA GLU A 11 11.94 1.78 -2.84
C GLU A 11 13.21 1.31 -2.12
N PHE A 12 13.08 0.58 -1.01
CA PHE A 12 14.14 -0.07 -0.23
C PHE A 12 15.27 0.87 0.19
N ARG A 13 14.94 2.11 0.54
CA ARG A 13 15.90 3.13 0.98
C ARG A 13 16.09 3.14 2.48
N HIS A 14 14.98 3.18 3.22
CA HIS A 14 15.02 3.31 4.68
C HIS A 14 15.74 2.14 5.33
N GLU A 15 15.46 0.93 4.91
CA GLU A 15 16.04 -0.29 5.47
C GLU A 15 17.56 -0.38 5.23
N ASN A 16 18.04 0.16 4.09
CA ASN A 16 19.46 0.20 3.75
C ASN A 16 20.22 1.35 4.41
N GLU A 17 19.55 2.43 4.78
CA GLU A 17 20.17 3.64 5.28
C GLU A 17 20.03 3.81 6.80
N ASN A 18 19.16 3.05 7.44
CA ASN A 18 18.87 3.12 8.88
C ASN A 18 18.89 1.72 9.50
N GLU A 19 19.87 1.49 10.39
CA GLU A 19 20.09 0.19 11.05
C GLU A 19 18.87 -0.25 11.89
N PHE A 20 18.17 0.67 12.53
CA PHE A 20 16.96 0.36 13.28
C PHE A 20 15.86 -0.18 12.37
N ILE A 21 15.61 0.48 11.22
CA ILE A 21 14.59 0.06 10.26
C ILE A 21 15.01 -1.25 9.58
N GLY A 22 16.30 -1.39 9.23
CA GLY A 22 16.84 -2.66 8.71
C GLY A 22 16.70 -3.81 9.72
N GLY A 23 16.81 -3.51 11.02
CA GLY A 23 16.54 -4.49 12.08
C GLY A 23 15.07 -4.89 12.21
N LEU A 24 14.14 -3.94 11.99
CA LEU A 24 12.70 -4.24 11.96
C LEU A 24 12.29 -5.05 10.74
N TYR A 25 12.92 -4.79 9.60
CA TYR A 25 12.61 -5.41 8.30
C TYR A 25 13.87 -5.97 7.64
N PRO A 26 14.44 -7.07 8.16
CA PRO A 26 15.70 -7.63 7.65
C PRO A 26 15.65 -8.04 6.17
N GLU A 27 14.48 -8.49 5.70
CA GLU A 27 14.21 -8.82 4.29
C GLU A 27 13.56 -7.65 3.53
N GLY A 28 13.63 -6.44 4.10
CA GLY A 28 12.91 -5.26 3.62
C GLY A 28 11.40 -5.31 3.88
N ILE A 29 10.76 -4.16 3.78
CA ILE A 29 9.29 -4.04 3.89
C ILE A 29 8.60 -4.92 2.83
N HIS A 30 9.14 -4.98 1.60
CA HIS A 30 8.63 -5.86 0.55
C HIS A 30 8.68 -7.34 0.94
N GLY A 31 9.76 -7.76 1.61
CA GLY A 31 9.90 -9.12 2.12
C GLY A 31 8.87 -9.44 3.20
N ALA A 32 8.65 -8.53 4.16
CA ALA A 32 7.66 -8.69 5.22
C ALA A 32 6.23 -8.78 4.67
N ILE A 33 5.88 -7.95 3.67
CA ILE A 33 4.58 -8.00 3.00
C ILE A 33 4.43 -9.30 2.20
N ALA A 34 5.46 -9.68 1.44
CA ALA A 34 5.45 -10.93 0.67
C ALA A 34 5.29 -12.17 1.57
N ALA A 35 5.96 -12.19 2.74
CA ALA A 35 5.79 -13.23 3.74
C ALA A 35 4.34 -13.30 4.24
N GLY A 36 3.74 -12.14 4.57
CA GLY A 36 2.34 -12.05 5.00
C GLY A 36 1.37 -12.56 3.93
N LEU A 37 1.60 -12.26 2.65
CA LEU A 37 0.79 -12.77 1.55
C LEU A 37 0.90 -14.31 1.44
N ARG A 38 2.12 -14.87 1.56
CA ARG A 38 2.33 -16.33 1.54
C ARG A 38 1.65 -17.04 2.70
N GLU A 39 1.69 -16.46 3.91
CA GLU A 39 0.95 -16.95 5.08
C GLU A 39 -0.56 -17.00 4.83
N HIS A 40 -1.08 -16.11 3.99
CA HIS A 40 -2.49 -16.07 3.58
C HIS A 40 -2.80 -16.88 2.32
N GLY A 41 -1.88 -17.77 1.89
CA GLY A 41 -2.11 -18.76 0.84
C GLY A 41 -1.82 -18.30 -0.59
N PHE A 42 -1.15 -17.15 -0.79
CA PHE A 42 -0.66 -16.77 -2.11
C PHE A 42 0.61 -17.56 -2.43
N THR A 43 0.62 -18.32 -3.53
CA THR A 43 1.75 -19.16 -3.93
C THR A 43 2.69 -18.46 -4.90
N SER A 44 2.21 -17.44 -5.61
CA SER A 44 2.94 -16.68 -6.62
C SER A 44 3.17 -15.23 -6.16
N VAL A 45 4.20 -15.03 -5.32
CA VAL A 45 4.55 -13.72 -4.77
C VAL A 45 6.01 -13.40 -5.09
N GLY A 46 6.23 -12.40 -5.96
CA GLY A 46 7.52 -11.82 -6.28
C GLY A 46 7.75 -10.50 -5.55
N THR A 47 9.02 -10.06 -5.54
CA THR A 47 9.41 -8.74 -5.01
C THR A 47 10.24 -8.00 -6.05
N ALA A 48 10.22 -6.66 -5.98
CA ALA A 48 11.01 -5.78 -6.83
C ALA A 48 11.39 -4.50 -6.07
N THR A 49 12.52 -3.90 -6.41
CA THR A 49 13.03 -2.72 -5.70
C THR A 49 13.52 -1.62 -6.66
N LEU A 50 13.65 -0.40 -6.14
CA LEU A 50 14.01 0.80 -6.92
C LEU A 50 15.35 0.67 -7.68
N ASP A 51 16.34 0.01 -7.07
CA ASP A 51 17.70 -0.05 -7.65
C ASP A 51 17.91 -1.17 -8.67
N GLU A 52 16.91 -2.02 -8.86
CA GLU A 52 16.96 -3.02 -9.93
C GLU A 52 16.80 -2.35 -11.32
N PRO A 53 17.31 -3.01 -12.40
CA PRO A 53 17.03 -2.53 -13.75
C PRO A 53 15.53 -2.33 -13.99
N GLU A 54 15.16 -1.21 -14.56
CA GLU A 54 13.74 -0.78 -14.70
C GLU A 54 12.96 -0.86 -13.36
N HIS A 55 13.64 -0.64 -12.24
CA HIS A 55 13.09 -0.77 -10.89
C HIS A 55 12.45 -2.15 -10.61
N GLY A 56 12.97 -3.21 -11.25
CA GLY A 56 12.43 -4.57 -11.19
C GLY A 56 11.06 -4.74 -11.88
N LEU A 57 10.50 -3.66 -12.47
CA LEU A 57 9.19 -3.64 -13.11
C LEU A 57 9.29 -3.67 -14.64
N THR A 58 10.07 -4.63 -15.14
CA THR A 58 10.22 -4.87 -16.59
C THR A 58 8.88 -5.28 -17.21
N ASP A 59 8.75 -5.15 -18.54
CA ASP A 59 7.55 -5.59 -19.26
C ASP A 59 7.22 -7.07 -18.97
N LYS A 60 8.26 -7.92 -18.83
CA LYS A 60 8.10 -9.33 -18.48
C LYS A 60 7.49 -9.51 -17.07
N VAL A 61 7.99 -8.79 -16.09
CA VAL A 61 7.47 -8.84 -14.70
C VAL A 61 6.04 -8.34 -14.67
N LEU A 62 5.77 -7.18 -15.29
CA LEU A 62 4.44 -6.58 -15.33
C LEU A 62 3.42 -7.48 -16.07
N ALA A 63 3.81 -8.18 -17.14
CA ALA A 63 2.94 -9.13 -17.82
C ALA A 63 2.59 -10.37 -16.97
N GLN A 64 3.41 -10.67 -15.96
CA GLN A 64 3.22 -11.77 -15.02
C GLN A 64 2.65 -11.32 -13.66
N THR A 65 2.24 -10.06 -13.54
CA THR A 65 1.69 -9.48 -12.32
C THR A 65 0.19 -9.23 -12.50
N ASP A 66 -0.63 -9.85 -11.64
CA ASP A 66 -2.06 -9.60 -11.57
C ASP A 66 -2.37 -8.47 -10.59
N VAL A 67 -1.58 -8.38 -9.49
CA VAL A 67 -1.70 -7.32 -8.47
C VAL A 67 -0.31 -6.79 -8.12
N LEU A 68 -0.12 -5.48 -8.21
CA LEU A 68 1.07 -4.78 -7.75
C LEU A 68 0.81 -4.13 -6.39
N VAL A 69 1.62 -4.47 -5.39
CA VAL A 69 1.65 -3.78 -4.09
C VAL A 69 2.79 -2.76 -4.11
N TRP A 70 2.49 -1.51 -3.84
CA TRP A 70 3.43 -0.39 -3.92
C TRP A 70 3.69 0.23 -2.56
N TRP A 71 4.93 0.19 -2.12
CA TRP A 71 5.41 0.93 -0.96
C TRP A 71 6.56 1.85 -1.36
N GLY A 72 6.48 3.13 -1.02
CA GLY A 72 7.53 4.13 -1.26
C GLY A 72 7.34 5.32 -0.34
N HIS A 73 8.40 5.99 0.09
CA HIS A 73 8.35 7.08 1.06
C HIS A 73 9.17 8.30 0.64
N LYS A 74 10.49 8.20 0.57
CA LYS A 74 11.37 9.36 0.32
C LYS A 74 11.94 9.44 -1.09
N ALA A 75 11.84 8.38 -1.88
CA ALA A 75 12.45 8.30 -3.19
C ALA A 75 11.44 8.32 -4.36
N HIS A 76 10.25 8.88 -4.14
CA HIS A 76 9.20 8.95 -5.17
C HIS A 76 9.67 9.53 -6.50
N GLU A 77 10.48 10.59 -6.46
CA GLU A 77 10.95 11.27 -7.67
C GLU A 77 12.07 10.49 -8.39
N ALA A 78 12.72 9.53 -7.72
CA ALA A 78 13.73 8.67 -8.33
C ALA A 78 13.10 7.58 -9.25
N VAL A 79 11.80 7.36 -9.14
CA VAL A 79 11.11 6.40 -10.02
C VAL A 79 11.05 6.97 -11.44
N ASN A 80 11.56 6.21 -12.41
CA ASN A 80 11.59 6.60 -13.81
C ASN A 80 10.18 6.75 -14.39
N ASP A 81 9.92 7.84 -15.11
CA ASP A 81 8.60 8.15 -15.69
C ASP A 81 8.16 7.11 -16.73
N GLU A 82 9.09 6.44 -17.44
CA GLU A 82 8.78 5.35 -18.34
C GLU A 82 8.23 4.14 -17.58
N VAL A 83 8.81 3.80 -16.43
CA VAL A 83 8.30 2.73 -15.56
C VAL A 83 6.93 3.10 -15.00
N VAL A 84 6.76 4.35 -14.55
CA VAL A 84 5.44 4.87 -14.13
C VAL A 84 4.39 4.71 -15.23
N GLN A 85 4.77 5.01 -16.49
CA GLN A 85 3.86 4.88 -17.62
C GLN A 85 3.49 3.41 -17.90
N LYS A 86 4.46 2.48 -17.79
CA LYS A 86 4.20 1.03 -17.94
C LYS A 86 3.22 0.54 -16.88
N VAL A 87 3.46 0.87 -15.62
CA VAL A 87 2.55 0.50 -14.51
C VAL A 87 1.16 1.11 -14.71
N HIS A 88 1.09 2.39 -15.08
CA HIS A 88 -0.18 3.06 -15.39
C HIS A 88 -0.97 2.32 -16.47
N ASN A 89 -0.33 1.97 -17.59
CA ASN A 89 -0.98 1.24 -18.68
C ASN A 89 -1.50 -0.11 -18.21
N ARG A 90 -0.69 -0.85 -17.44
CA ARG A 90 -1.09 -2.15 -16.89
C ARG A 90 -2.29 -2.05 -15.94
N VAL A 91 -2.36 -0.99 -15.13
CA VAL A 91 -3.55 -0.72 -14.30
C VAL A 91 -4.77 -0.47 -15.18
N LEU A 92 -4.66 0.38 -16.21
CA LEU A 92 -5.78 0.61 -17.12
C LEU A 92 -6.26 -0.65 -17.87
N GLU A 93 -5.35 -1.60 -18.12
CA GLU A 93 -5.65 -2.90 -18.73
C GLU A 93 -6.30 -3.89 -17.75
N GLY A 94 -6.18 -3.70 -16.44
CA GLY A 94 -6.83 -4.53 -15.44
C GLY A 94 -5.93 -5.07 -14.32
N MET A 95 -4.63 -4.72 -14.28
CA MET A 95 -3.78 -5.05 -13.13
C MET A 95 -4.27 -4.30 -11.89
N GLY A 96 -4.45 -5.03 -10.78
CA GLY A 96 -4.75 -4.42 -9.49
C GLY A 96 -3.57 -3.62 -8.93
N LEU A 97 -3.83 -2.55 -8.19
CA LEU A 97 -2.80 -1.76 -7.52
C LEU A 97 -3.18 -1.51 -6.05
N ILE A 98 -2.30 -1.91 -5.14
CA ILE A 98 -2.44 -1.62 -3.71
C ILE A 98 -1.34 -0.63 -3.35
N VAL A 99 -1.73 0.57 -2.92
CA VAL A 99 -0.81 1.65 -2.53
C VAL A 99 -0.82 1.78 -1.02
N LEU A 100 0.34 1.64 -0.42
CA LEU A 100 0.50 1.60 1.03
C LEU A 100 1.13 2.89 1.55
N HIS A 101 0.59 3.37 2.66
CA HIS A 101 1.13 4.46 3.48
C HIS A 101 1.53 5.70 2.65
N SER A 102 2.78 6.11 2.74
CA SER A 102 3.38 7.25 2.01
C SER A 102 3.42 7.07 0.49
N GLY A 103 3.13 5.87 -0.01
CA GLY A 103 2.90 5.62 -1.43
C GLY A 103 1.80 6.49 -2.07
N HIS A 104 0.97 7.17 -1.25
CA HIS A 104 0.02 8.18 -1.73
C HIS A 104 0.70 9.28 -2.56
N PHE A 105 1.94 9.61 -2.24
CA PHE A 105 2.69 10.67 -2.93
C PHE A 105 3.52 10.15 -4.13
N SER A 106 3.46 8.85 -4.42
CA SER A 106 4.14 8.25 -5.58
C SER A 106 3.64 8.83 -6.90
N LYS A 107 4.54 8.91 -7.89
CA LYS A 107 4.18 9.36 -9.25
C LYS A 107 3.03 8.56 -9.84
N ILE A 108 3.00 7.24 -9.62
CA ILE A 108 1.95 6.37 -10.15
C ILE A 108 0.59 6.67 -9.50
N PHE A 109 0.51 6.85 -8.20
CA PHE A 109 -0.76 7.13 -7.53
C PHE A 109 -1.28 8.51 -7.90
N ARG A 110 -0.43 9.55 -7.88
CA ARG A 110 -0.77 10.90 -8.34
C ARG A 110 -1.29 10.91 -9.78
N LYS A 111 -0.63 10.14 -10.67
CA LYS A 111 -1.05 10.01 -12.08
C LYS A 111 -2.43 9.37 -12.23
N LEU A 112 -2.73 8.32 -11.46
CA LEU A 112 -4.02 7.62 -11.49
C LEU A 112 -5.14 8.43 -10.82
N MET A 113 -4.82 9.20 -9.78
CA MET A 113 -5.81 10.05 -9.08
C MET A 113 -6.08 11.37 -9.80
N GLY A 114 -5.10 11.91 -10.52
CA GLY A 114 -5.21 13.19 -11.22
C GLY A 114 -5.20 14.40 -10.26
N THR A 115 -4.71 14.22 -9.03
CA THR A 115 -4.62 15.25 -7.97
C THR A 115 -3.23 15.24 -7.35
N SER A 116 -2.96 16.17 -6.42
CA SER A 116 -1.67 16.22 -5.73
C SER A 116 -1.46 15.03 -4.78
N CYS A 117 -2.54 14.38 -4.35
CA CYS A 117 -2.57 13.36 -3.31
C CYS A 117 -1.90 13.83 -2.01
N SER A 118 -1.81 15.14 -1.78
CA SER A 118 -1.26 15.72 -0.56
C SER A 118 -2.19 15.49 0.63
N LEU A 119 -1.62 15.47 1.82
CA LEU A 119 -2.32 15.31 3.08
C LEU A 119 -1.55 16.05 4.18
N ARG A 120 -2.08 16.04 5.40
CA ARG A 120 -1.36 16.48 6.61
C ARG A 120 -0.79 15.25 7.30
N TRP A 121 0.39 15.39 7.88
CA TRP A 121 1.04 14.34 8.63
C TRP A 121 1.76 14.88 9.87
N ARG A 122 1.99 14.01 10.84
CA ARG A 122 2.74 14.30 12.05
C ARG A 122 3.32 13.01 12.64
N GLU A 123 4.62 12.99 12.87
CA GLU A 123 5.29 11.95 13.65
C GLU A 123 5.20 12.33 15.14
N ALA A 124 4.38 11.61 15.90
CA ALA A 124 4.15 11.89 17.31
C ALA A 124 3.77 10.62 18.10
N ASP A 125 4.07 9.43 17.55
CA ASP A 125 3.81 8.12 18.17
C ASP A 125 2.37 7.99 18.71
N GLU A 126 1.42 8.50 17.93
CA GLU A 126 0.03 8.54 18.35
C GLU A 126 -0.66 7.20 18.20
N LYS A 127 -1.55 6.89 19.14
CA LYS A 127 -2.47 5.78 18.97
C LYS A 127 -3.42 6.05 17.83
N GLU A 128 -3.61 5.03 16.97
CA GLU A 128 -4.59 5.03 15.91
C GLU A 128 -5.68 4.01 16.17
N ARG A 129 -6.93 4.39 15.92
CA ARG A 129 -8.04 3.45 15.78
C ARG A 129 -8.54 3.48 14.35
N VAL A 130 -8.51 2.32 13.70
CA VAL A 130 -9.01 2.12 12.34
C VAL A 130 -10.40 1.52 12.41
N TRP A 131 -11.41 2.28 12.03
CA TRP A 131 -12.81 1.82 11.95
C TRP A 131 -13.08 1.16 10.61
N VAL A 132 -13.74 -0.01 10.63
CA VAL A 132 -14.27 -0.67 9.45
C VAL A 132 -15.65 -0.07 9.14
N VAL A 133 -15.69 0.88 8.22
CA VAL A 133 -16.94 1.64 7.92
C VAL A 133 -17.77 1.02 6.80
N LYS A 134 -17.20 0.09 6.04
CA LYS A 134 -17.90 -0.74 5.05
C LYS A 134 -17.64 -2.23 5.28
N PRO A 135 -18.25 -2.84 6.31
CA PRO A 135 -17.97 -4.25 6.69
C PRO A 135 -18.39 -5.27 5.63
N SER A 136 -19.29 -4.91 4.70
CA SER A 136 -19.69 -5.77 3.57
C SER A 136 -18.68 -5.79 2.42
N HIS A 137 -17.67 -4.92 2.44
CA HIS A 137 -16.65 -4.88 1.38
C HIS A 137 -15.71 -6.10 1.49
N PRO A 138 -15.31 -6.76 0.38
CA PRO A 138 -14.41 -7.92 0.42
C PRO A 138 -13.10 -7.67 1.18
N ILE A 139 -12.53 -6.46 1.09
CA ILE A 139 -11.32 -6.08 1.84
C ILE A 139 -11.54 -6.15 3.36
N ALA A 140 -12.76 -5.93 3.83
CA ALA A 140 -13.11 -5.97 5.26
C ALA A 140 -13.45 -7.39 5.77
N GLN A 141 -13.42 -8.39 4.92
CA GLN A 141 -13.82 -9.74 5.28
C GLN A 141 -12.99 -10.31 6.45
N GLY A 142 -13.68 -10.78 7.49
CA GLY A 142 -13.05 -11.40 8.67
C GLY A 142 -12.38 -10.41 9.63
N LEU A 143 -12.53 -9.09 9.39
CA LEU A 143 -12.00 -8.07 10.31
C LEU A 143 -13.03 -7.75 11.41
N PRO A 144 -12.56 -7.35 12.61
CA PRO A 144 -13.42 -6.80 13.66
C PRO A 144 -13.97 -5.42 13.25
N PRO A 145 -14.98 -4.88 13.97
CA PRO A 145 -15.52 -3.54 13.67
C PRO A 145 -14.49 -2.40 13.68
N PHE A 146 -13.41 -2.58 14.43
CA PHE A 146 -12.24 -1.70 14.45
C PHE A 146 -11.01 -2.49 14.91
N PHE A 147 -9.83 -1.93 14.64
CA PHE A 147 -8.56 -2.37 15.23
C PHE A 147 -7.70 -1.16 15.58
N GLU A 148 -6.67 -1.38 16.39
CA GLU A 148 -5.82 -0.30 16.89
C GLU A 148 -4.34 -0.55 16.58
N ASN A 149 -3.64 0.56 16.39
CA ASN A 149 -2.20 0.64 16.39
C ASN A 149 -1.80 1.54 17.56
N ASP A 150 -1.00 1.01 18.50
CA ASP A 150 -0.65 1.74 19.73
C ASP A 150 0.22 2.95 19.43
N GLU A 151 1.09 2.84 18.43
CA GLU A 151 1.98 3.91 17.98
C GLU A 151 2.00 3.94 16.45
N CYS A 152 1.89 5.12 15.87
CA CYS A 152 2.01 5.32 14.43
C CYS A 152 2.20 6.81 14.08
N GLU A 153 2.63 7.06 12.84
CA GLU A 153 2.55 8.38 12.24
C GLU A 153 1.09 8.75 11.95
N MET A 154 0.68 9.97 12.32
CA MET A 154 -0.65 10.49 12.04
C MET A 154 -0.73 11.03 10.62
N TYR A 155 -1.77 10.61 9.88
CA TYR A 155 -2.26 11.28 8.68
C TYR A 155 -3.60 11.95 8.95
N GLY A 156 -3.81 13.13 8.38
CA GLY A 156 -5.02 13.93 8.59
C GLY A 156 -5.60 14.51 7.31
N GLU A 157 -6.89 14.74 7.32
CA GLU A 157 -7.58 15.44 6.24
C GLU A 157 -7.12 16.93 6.13
N LEU A 158 -7.17 17.62 4.93
CA LEU A 158 -7.72 17.05 3.71
C LEU A 158 -6.71 16.16 2.99
N PHE A 159 -7.14 14.97 2.58
CA PHE A 159 -6.44 14.15 1.63
C PHE A 159 -6.93 14.52 0.22
N ASP A 160 -6.05 15.09 -0.59
CA ASP A 160 -6.39 15.59 -1.94
C ASP A 160 -6.47 14.45 -2.95
N ILE A 161 -7.55 13.69 -2.85
CA ILE A 161 -7.90 12.60 -3.76
C ILE A 161 -9.31 12.79 -4.29
N PRO A 162 -9.66 12.26 -5.48
CA PRO A 162 -11.05 12.23 -5.93
C PRO A 162 -11.91 11.45 -4.93
N THR A 163 -13.22 11.65 -5.00
CA THR A 163 -14.14 10.84 -4.21
C THR A 163 -13.89 9.37 -4.47
N PRO A 164 -13.58 8.55 -3.44
CA PRO A 164 -13.38 7.13 -3.61
C PRO A 164 -14.69 6.44 -4.01
N ASP A 165 -14.60 5.35 -4.77
CA ASP A 165 -15.75 4.51 -5.09
C ASP A 165 -16.30 3.89 -3.82
N ASP A 166 -15.39 3.42 -2.93
CA ASP A 166 -15.74 2.96 -1.59
C ASP A 166 -14.75 3.50 -0.54
N LEU A 167 -15.29 3.94 0.57
CA LEU A 167 -14.56 4.20 1.80
C LEU A 167 -14.70 2.98 2.71
N VAL A 168 -13.64 2.20 2.84
CA VAL A 168 -13.63 0.95 3.62
C VAL A 168 -13.20 1.19 5.07
N PHE A 169 -12.18 2.05 5.26
CA PHE A 169 -11.61 2.35 6.56
C PHE A 169 -11.50 3.84 6.81
N ILE A 170 -11.77 4.24 8.06
CA ILE A 170 -11.49 5.58 8.60
C ILE A 170 -10.61 5.42 9.82
N SER A 171 -9.53 6.18 9.90
CA SER A 171 -8.69 6.27 11.09
C SER A 171 -9.07 7.47 11.94
N TRP A 172 -9.00 7.28 13.24
CA TRP A 172 -8.95 8.33 14.25
C TRP A 172 -7.63 8.22 15.01
N PHE A 173 -7.01 9.35 15.27
CA PHE A 173 -5.75 9.45 16.00
C PHE A 173 -5.95 10.13 17.35
N GLU A 174 -5.15 9.80 18.35
CA GLU A 174 -5.26 10.29 19.71
C GLU A 174 -5.22 11.83 19.79
N GLY A 175 -4.48 12.49 18.91
CA GLY A 175 -4.47 13.95 18.74
C GLY A 175 -5.73 14.54 18.12
N GLY A 176 -6.78 13.73 17.87
CA GLY A 176 -8.11 14.18 17.40
C GLY A 176 -8.28 14.25 15.89
N ASN A 177 -7.25 13.92 15.11
CA ASN A 177 -7.33 13.91 13.65
C ASN A 177 -8.11 12.69 13.14
N VAL A 178 -8.78 12.87 11.99
CA VAL A 178 -9.47 11.80 11.25
C VAL A 178 -8.89 11.73 9.86
N PHE A 179 -8.91 10.51 9.27
CA PHE A 179 -8.36 10.27 7.94
C PHE A 179 -9.09 9.15 7.21
N ARG A 180 -9.31 9.32 5.90
CA ARG A 180 -9.81 8.27 5.01
C ARG A 180 -8.70 7.26 4.73
N SER A 181 -8.53 6.27 5.60
CA SER A 181 -7.37 5.37 5.64
C SER A 181 -7.48 4.14 4.76
N GLY A 182 -8.66 3.86 4.21
CA GLY A 182 -8.87 2.75 3.26
C GLY A 182 -9.85 3.15 2.17
N CYS A 183 -9.34 3.49 0.98
CA CYS A 183 -10.10 4.00 -0.15
C CYS A 183 -9.93 3.14 -1.39
N THR A 184 -11.00 2.87 -2.12
CA THR A 184 -10.95 2.14 -3.40
C THR A 184 -11.30 3.03 -4.57
N PHE A 185 -10.72 2.72 -5.73
CA PHE A 185 -10.95 3.42 -6.99
C PHE A 185 -10.90 2.44 -8.16
N HIS A 186 -11.57 2.78 -9.25
CA HIS A 186 -11.41 2.12 -10.55
C HIS A 186 -10.77 3.09 -11.54
N ARG A 187 -9.82 2.58 -12.33
CA ARG A 187 -9.21 3.32 -13.46
C ARG A 187 -9.03 2.37 -14.63
N GLY A 188 -9.73 2.68 -15.74
CA GLY A 188 -9.87 1.70 -16.83
C GLY A 188 -10.51 0.43 -16.30
N ASN A 189 -9.85 -0.71 -16.48
CA ASN A 189 -10.29 -2.01 -15.96
C ASN A 189 -9.65 -2.37 -14.61
N GLY A 190 -8.69 -1.56 -14.13
CA GLY A 190 -7.95 -1.84 -12.90
C GLY A 190 -8.63 -1.32 -11.65
N LYS A 191 -8.47 -2.07 -10.58
CA LYS A 191 -8.92 -1.71 -9.24
C LYS A 191 -7.74 -1.23 -8.42
N ILE A 192 -7.94 -0.17 -7.66
CA ILE A 192 -6.91 0.47 -6.84
C ILE A 192 -7.40 0.53 -5.40
N PHE A 193 -6.55 0.13 -4.47
CA PHE A 193 -6.79 0.28 -3.05
C PHE A 193 -5.65 1.07 -2.40
N TYR A 194 -5.99 2.16 -1.73
CA TYR A 194 -5.08 2.88 -0.86
C TYR A 194 -5.31 2.47 0.59
N PHE A 195 -4.21 2.21 1.32
CA PHE A 195 -4.26 1.83 2.74
C PHE A 195 -3.19 2.58 3.54
N ARG A 196 -3.61 3.36 4.54
CA ARG A 196 -2.75 4.27 5.29
C ARG A 196 -1.75 3.59 6.23
N PRO A 197 -2.10 2.61 7.10
CA PRO A 197 -1.14 2.04 8.05
C PRO A 197 0.12 1.53 7.36
N GLY A 198 1.31 1.84 7.89
CA GLY A 198 2.51 1.29 7.27
C GLY A 198 3.80 2.12 7.31
N HIS A 199 3.97 3.05 8.27
CA HIS A 199 5.23 3.77 8.42
C HIS A 199 6.39 2.82 8.77
N GLU A 200 7.58 3.07 8.22
CA GLU A 200 8.75 2.17 8.29
C GLU A 200 9.34 2.01 9.69
N THR A 201 9.16 3.00 10.56
CA THR A 201 9.70 2.95 11.94
C THR A 201 8.88 2.07 12.88
N TYR A 202 7.72 1.57 12.43
CA TYR A 202 6.85 0.69 13.21
C TYR A 202 6.73 -0.69 12.55
N PRO A 203 6.60 -1.79 13.31
CA PRO A 203 6.52 -3.14 12.78
C PRO A 203 5.15 -3.46 12.17
N MET A 204 4.58 -2.53 11.37
CA MET A 204 3.21 -2.60 10.86
C MET A 204 2.98 -3.84 9.99
N TYR A 205 3.91 -4.17 9.10
CA TYR A 205 3.75 -5.30 8.18
C TYR A 205 4.01 -6.67 8.81
N HIS A 206 4.33 -6.71 10.11
CA HIS A 206 4.35 -7.92 10.93
C HIS A 206 3.04 -8.16 11.69
N LYS A 207 2.14 -7.16 11.76
CA LYS A 207 0.86 -7.29 12.46
C LYS A 207 -0.11 -8.17 11.65
N PRO A 208 -0.68 -9.24 12.25
CA PRO A 208 -1.57 -10.15 11.52
C PRO A 208 -2.77 -9.45 10.88
N ILE A 209 -3.36 -8.45 11.56
CA ILE A 209 -4.51 -7.71 11.05
C ILE A 209 -4.15 -6.89 9.79
N ILE A 210 -2.97 -6.29 9.73
CA ILE A 210 -2.49 -5.54 8.57
C ILE A 210 -2.23 -6.48 7.40
N ARG A 211 -1.59 -7.65 7.67
CA ARG A 211 -1.37 -8.71 6.67
C ARG A 211 -2.69 -9.22 6.10
N GLN A 212 -3.71 -9.42 6.95
CA GLN A 212 -5.03 -9.82 6.50
C GLN A 212 -5.69 -8.79 5.59
N VAL A 213 -5.62 -7.49 5.93
CA VAL A 213 -6.14 -6.41 5.07
C VAL A 213 -5.47 -6.44 3.70
N ILE A 214 -4.13 -6.54 3.64
CA ILE A 214 -3.37 -6.58 2.38
C ILE A 214 -3.73 -7.83 1.57
N ALA A 215 -3.85 -8.99 2.21
CA ALA A 215 -4.24 -10.24 1.55
C ALA A 215 -5.67 -10.18 1.00
N ASN A 216 -6.61 -9.61 1.75
CA ASN A 216 -7.98 -9.39 1.28
C ASN A 216 -8.01 -8.41 0.09
N ALA A 217 -7.21 -7.34 0.17
CA ALA A 217 -7.08 -6.36 -0.92
C ALA A 217 -6.53 -7.01 -2.20
N ALA A 218 -5.51 -7.88 -2.06
CA ALA A 218 -4.94 -8.60 -3.21
C ALA A 218 -5.93 -9.59 -3.85
N ARG A 219 -6.86 -10.16 -3.07
CA ARG A 219 -7.94 -11.00 -3.62
C ARG A 219 -9.05 -10.20 -4.28
N TRP A 220 -9.26 -8.97 -3.81
CA TRP A 220 -10.30 -8.10 -4.35
C TRP A 220 -9.84 -7.40 -5.64
N ALA A 221 -8.58 -6.98 -5.68
CA ALA A 221 -8.02 -6.23 -6.80
C ALA A 221 -7.79 -7.13 -8.01
#